data_eec78e52700c1d9da4d4e967b77f54eb
#
_entry.id   eec78e52700c1d9da4d4e967b77f54eb
#
_cell.length_a   1.000
_cell.length_b   1.000
_cell.length_c   1.000
_cell.angle_alpha   90.00
_cell.angle_beta   90.00
_cell.angle_gamma   90.00
#
_symmetry.space_group_name_H-M   'P 1'
#
loop_
_entity.id
_entity.type
_entity.pdbx_description
1 polymer ?
#
loop_
_entity_poly.entity_id
_entity_poly.type
_entity_poly.pdbx_seq_one_letter_code
_entity_poly.pdbx_strand_id
1 'polypeptide(L)'
;KLALDMRLINPLAADDPNGKVAVCARNVFRIWEQTKEKRSAQLVFCDLSTPTTDGSFSVYDDLKKKLMDAGIPEEEIAFIHTADSEAKKKELFSKVRAGQVRVLLGSTAKMGAGTNVQDKLIALHDLDCPWRPSDLQQRLGRIVRQGNENEEVEIYRYVTEGTFDAYLYQLVENKQKFIAQIMTSKAPVRVADDVDETALSYSEIKALATGNPLIIEKCNLDMEVARLNMLKASHLNQVYALEELVYRKYPEEITQLTERIAGYEQDV
;
A
#
# COMPACT_ATOMS: atom_id res chain seq x y z
N LYS A 1 -6.24 8.69 8.23
CA LYS A 1 -6.02 9.12 9.63
C LYS A 1 -7.12 8.61 10.55
N LEU A 2 -8.40 8.83 10.21
CA LEU A 2 -9.54 8.40 11.04
C LEU A 2 -9.49 6.91 11.41
N ALA A 3 -9.18 6.05 10.46
CA ALA A 3 -9.06 4.61 10.66
C ALA A 3 -7.82 4.20 11.49
N LEU A 4 -6.83 5.07 11.60
CA LEU A 4 -5.66 4.84 12.43
C LEU A 4 -5.95 5.21 13.91
N ASP A 5 -6.38 6.43 14.15
CA ASP A 5 -6.80 6.94 15.44
C ASP A 5 -7.69 8.18 15.27
N MET A 6 -8.83 8.19 15.97
CA MET A 6 -9.79 9.29 15.93
C MET A 6 -9.19 10.61 16.42
N ARG A 7 -8.27 10.55 17.39
CA ARG A 7 -7.61 11.71 17.98
C ARG A 7 -6.75 12.51 16.98
N LEU A 8 -6.37 11.89 15.86
CA LEU A 8 -5.69 12.60 14.74
C LEU A 8 -6.58 13.60 13.99
N ILE A 9 -7.89 13.55 14.21
CA ILE A 9 -8.89 14.44 13.58
C ILE A 9 -9.64 15.22 14.65
N ASN A 10 -10.01 14.56 15.74
CA ASN A 10 -10.67 15.19 16.90
C ASN A 10 -9.83 14.98 18.16
N PRO A 11 -9.00 15.96 18.55
CA PRO A 11 -8.15 15.85 19.74
C PRO A 11 -8.90 15.60 21.05
N LEU A 12 -10.21 15.88 21.09
CA LEU A 12 -11.08 15.65 22.26
C LEU A 12 -11.66 14.23 22.29
N ALA A 13 -11.40 13.40 21.27
CA ALA A 13 -11.86 12.01 21.28
C ALA A 13 -11.18 11.22 22.40
N ALA A 14 -11.94 10.32 23.03
CA ALA A 14 -11.39 9.41 24.02
C ALA A 14 -10.43 8.39 23.36
N ASP A 15 -9.47 7.91 24.13
CA ASP A 15 -8.62 6.78 23.73
C ASP A 15 -9.47 5.50 23.63
N ASP A 16 -9.34 4.79 22.51
CA ASP A 16 -10.04 3.52 22.29
C ASP A 16 -9.13 2.36 22.71
N PRO A 17 -9.49 1.62 23.78
CA PRO A 17 -8.72 0.48 24.27
C PRO A 17 -8.67 -0.68 23.25
N ASN A 18 -9.57 -0.71 22.28
CA ASN A 18 -9.61 -1.69 21.20
C ASN A 18 -9.10 -1.11 19.87
N GLY A 19 -8.72 0.15 19.84
CA GLY A 19 -8.14 0.82 18.68
C GLY A 19 -6.80 0.21 18.29
N LYS A 20 -6.38 0.43 17.04
CA LYS A 20 -5.14 -0.13 16.49
C LYS A 20 -3.92 0.11 17.35
N VAL A 21 -3.76 1.33 17.87
CA VAL A 21 -2.59 1.72 18.66
C VAL A 21 -2.54 0.93 19.97
N ALA A 22 -3.69 0.77 20.65
CA ALA A 22 -3.78 -0.01 21.87
C ALA A 22 -3.55 -1.51 21.64
N VAL A 23 -4.11 -2.07 20.57
CA VAL A 23 -3.87 -3.47 20.17
C VAL A 23 -2.41 -3.70 19.82
N CYS A 24 -1.80 -2.77 19.06
CA CYS A 24 -0.37 -2.82 18.73
C CYS A 24 0.48 -2.79 20.00
N ALA A 25 0.21 -1.88 20.94
CA ALA A 25 0.93 -1.79 22.20
C ALA A 25 0.92 -3.12 22.97
N ARG A 26 -0.26 -3.78 23.06
CA ARG A 26 -0.39 -5.09 23.73
C ARG A 26 0.42 -6.18 23.03
N ASN A 27 0.39 -6.23 21.70
CA ASN A 27 1.17 -7.22 20.93
C ASN A 27 2.67 -6.99 21.08
N VAL A 28 3.12 -5.73 20.96
CA VAL A 28 4.53 -5.36 21.12
C VAL A 28 5.02 -5.74 22.52
N PHE A 29 4.24 -5.41 23.57
CA PHE A 29 4.59 -5.74 24.95
C PHE A 29 4.67 -7.26 25.15
N ARG A 30 3.68 -8.02 24.68
CA ARG A 30 3.66 -9.48 24.76
C ARG A 30 4.92 -10.11 24.14
N ILE A 31 5.28 -9.68 22.94
CA ILE A 31 6.46 -10.19 22.21
C ILE A 31 7.75 -9.74 22.92
N TRP A 32 7.80 -8.49 23.41
CA TRP A 32 8.92 -7.98 24.16
C TRP A 32 9.20 -8.83 25.41
N GLU A 33 8.15 -9.18 26.16
CA GLU A 33 8.27 -10.01 27.34
C GLU A 33 8.67 -11.45 27.01
N GLN A 34 8.03 -12.08 26.01
CA GLN A 34 8.33 -13.45 25.55
C GLN A 34 9.77 -13.61 25.03
N THR A 35 10.34 -12.55 24.49
CA THR A 35 11.69 -12.57 23.91
C THR A 35 12.75 -11.86 24.77
N LYS A 36 12.49 -11.73 26.07
CA LYS A 36 13.35 -11.01 27.01
C LYS A 36 14.77 -11.53 27.05
N GLU A 37 14.96 -12.85 27.05
CA GLU A 37 16.28 -13.50 27.10
C GLU A 37 17.06 -13.27 25.80
N LYS A 38 16.41 -13.40 24.65
CA LYS A 38 17.04 -13.20 23.33
C LYS A 38 17.23 -11.71 22.99
N ARG A 39 16.57 -10.82 23.75
CA ARG A 39 16.52 -9.37 23.48
C ARG A 39 16.16 -9.07 22.03
N SER A 40 15.16 -9.79 21.50
CA SER A 40 14.70 -9.62 20.13
C SER A 40 14.07 -8.23 19.95
N ALA A 41 14.22 -7.69 18.75
CA ALA A 41 13.74 -6.38 18.37
C ALA A 41 12.49 -6.45 17.49
N GLN A 42 11.71 -5.38 17.50
CA GLN A 42 10.47 -5.24 16.73
C GLN A 42 10.46 -3.92 15.95
N LEU A 43 9.91 -3.92 14.75
CA LEU A 43 9.70 -2.73 13.95
C LEU A 43 8.23 -2.34 13.95
N VAL A 44 7.93 -1.07 14.14
CA VAL A 44 6.58 -0.52 14.02
C VAL A 44 6.58 0.56 12.93
N PHE A 45 5.81 0.33 11.89
CA PHE A 45 5.64 1.26 10.77
C PHE A 45 4.36 2.07 10.91
N CYS A 46 4.49 3.40 10.80
CA CYS A 46 3.37 4.32 10.73
C CYS A 46 3.77 5.54 9.90
N ASP A 47 3.10 5.74 8.77
CA ASP A 47 3.35 6.85 7.84
C ASP A 47 2.36 8.01 8.04
N LEU A 48 1.14 7.73 8.50
CA LEU A 48 0.05 8.71 8.61
C LEU A 48 0.16 9.67 9.81
N SER A 49 0.97 9.33 10.81
CA SER A 49 1.21 10.15 11.99
C SER A 49 2.66 10.02 12.42
N THR A 50 3.51 10.87 11.86
CA THR A 50 4.93 10.98 12.26
C THR A 50 5.05 11.94 13.45
N PRO A 51 6.15 11.88 14.24
CA PRO A 51 6.36 12.80 15.35
C PRO A 51 6.27 14.25 14.92
N THR A 52 5.58 15.08 15.70
CA THR A 52 5.40 16.51 15.47
C THR A 52 6.02 17.31 16.62
N THR A 53 6.45 18.54 16.35
CA THR A 53 7.05 19.43 17.36
C THR A 53 6.07 20.50 17.87
N ASP A 54 4.84 20.50 17.34
CA ASP A 54 3.81 21.51 17.65
C ASP A 54 2.91 21.16 18.84
N GLY A 55 3.18 20.03 19.50
CA GLY A 55 2.38 19.53 20.62
C GLY A 55 1.06 18.89 20.22
N SER A 56 0.79 18.69 18.93
CA SER A 56 -0.37 17.96 18.46
C SER A 56 -0.27 16.47 18.82
N PHE A 57 -1.42 15.78 18.86
CA PHE A 57 -1.45 14.34 19.10
C PHE A 57 -0.64 13.58 18.06
N SER A 58 0.25 12.71 18.52
CA SER A 58 1.07 11.83 17.71
C SER A 58 0.88 10.38 18.12
N VAL A 59 0.63 9.51 17.15
CA VAL A 59 0.56 8.05 17.38
C VAL A 59 1.87 7.49 17.90
N TYR A 60 3.01 8.07 17.51
CA TYR A 60 4.32 7.66 18.02
C TYR A 60 4.46 7.89 19.52
N ASP A 61 4.08 9.08 19.99
CA ASP A 61 4.19 9.43 21.38
C ASP A 61 3.17 8.67 22.22
N ASP A 62 1.94 8.49 21.73
CA ASP A 62 0.90 7.70 22.40
C ASP A 62 1.30 6.22 22.52
N LEU A 63 1.82 5.63 21.43
CA LEU A 63 2.31 4.25 21.46
C LEU A 63 3.49 4.11 22.42
N LYS A 64 4.48 5.01 22.36
CA LYS A 64 5.61 5.02 23.31
C LYS A 64 5.14 5.08 24.74
N LYS A 65 4.20 6.00 25.04
CA LYS A 65 3.60 6.11 26.39
C LYS A 65 2.95 4.81 26.82
N LYS A 66 2.09 4.20 25.99
CA LYS A 66 1.43 2.93 26.29
C LYS A 66 2.43 1.80 26.56
N LEU A 67 3.54 1.75 25.82
CA LEU A 67 4.59 0.75 26.01
C LEU A 67 5.36 0.97 27.32
N MET A 68 5.66 2.21 27.67
CA MET A 68 6.30 2.57 28.94
C MET A 68 5.35 2.28 30.12
N ASP A 69 4.08 2.62 30.02
CA ASP A 69 3.06 2.33 31.03
C ASP A 69 2.87 0.82 31.22
N ALA A 70 3.10 0.01 30.18
CA ALA A 70 3.12 -1.46 30.26
C ALA A 70 4.39 -2.02 30.89
N GLY A 71 5.46 -1.24 31.03
CA GLY A 71 6.72 -1.62 31.70
C GLY A 71 7.95 -1.77 30.80
N ILE A 72 7.88 -1.38 29.53
CA ILE A 72 9.06 -1.34 28.65
C ILE A 72 9.90 -0.11 29.00
N PRO A 73 11.21 -0.27 29.30
CA PRO A 73 12.09 0.86 29.57
C PRO A 73 12.17 1.84 28.38
N GLU A 74 12.20 3.15 28.68
CA GLU A 74 12.24 4.19 27.66
C GLU A 74 13.43 4.04 26.69
N GLU A 75 14.59 3.65 27.21
CA GLU A 75 15.83 3.43 26.45
C GLU A 75 15.74 2.28 25.44
N GLU A 76 14.77 1.35 25.61
CA GLU A 76 14.53 0.25 24.67
C GLU A 76 13.57 0.64 23.54
N ILE A 77 12.97 1.85 23.59
CA ILE A 77 12.05 2.38 22.58
C ILE A 77 12.71 3.55 21.85
N ALA A 78 12.78 3.51 20.53
CA ALA A 78 13.36 4.59 19.75
C ALA A 78 12.52 4.95 18.52
N PHE A 79 12.61 6.21 18.11
CA PHE A 79 12.05 6.72 16.85
C PHE A 79 13.18 6.94 15.85
N ILE A 80 13.03 6.44 14.61
CA ILE A 80 14.01 6.71 13.55
C ILE A 80 14.13 8.21 13.26
N HIS A 81 13.07 8.97 13.53
CA HIS A 81 13.00 10.40 13.28
C HIS A 81 13.93 11.23 14.16
N THR A 82 14.38 10.70 15.31
CA THR A 82 15.38 11.34 16.17
C THR A 82 16.81 11.24 15.63
N ALA A 83 17.04 10.31 14.70
CA ALA A 83 18.34 10.12 14.03
C ALA A 83 18.40 10.96 12.76
N ASP A 84 18.74 12.25 12.89
CA ASP A 84 18.76 13.26 11.84
C ASP A 84 19.98 13.19 10.92
N SER A 85 21.03 12.46 11.31
CA SER A 85 22.25 12.27 10.53
C SER A 85 22.52 10.78 10.26
N GLU A 86 23.31 10.50 9.22
CA GLU A 86 23.69 9.13 8.88
C GLU A 86 24.53 8.47 10.01
N ALA A 87 25.32 9.26 10.74
CA ALA A 87 26.07 8.76 11.90
C ALA A 87 25.11 8.30 13.02
N LYS A 88 24.12 9.14 13.36
CA LYS A 88 23.11 8.79 14.39
C LYS A 88 22.25 7.60 13.95
N LYS A 89 21.91 7.48 12.67
CA LYS A 89 21.20 6.31 12.14
C LYS A 89 22.02 5.03 12.30
N LYS A 90 23.31 5.07 11.94
CA LYS A 90 24.21 3.92 12.10
C LYS A 90 24.33 3.50 13.56
N GLU A 91 24.44 4.47 14.48
CA GLU A 91 24.48 4.21 15.92
C GLU A 91 23.15 3.56 16.38
N LEU A 92 22.00 4.14 16.01
CA LEU A 92 20.70 3.60 16.36
C LEU A 92 20.52 2.16 15.84
N PHE A 93 20.89 1.90 14.60
CA PHE A 93 20.81 0.56 14.02
C PHE A 93 21.75 -0.43 14.71
N SER A 94 22.92 0.02 15.16
CA SER A 94 23.82 -0.80 15.98
C SER A 94 23.18 -1.17 17.32
N LYS A 95 22.48 -0.22 17.97
CA LYS A 95 21.74 -0.47 19.22
C LYS A 95 20.58 -1.47 19.01
N VAL A 96 19.90 -1.40 17.88
CA VAL A 96 18.83 -2.38 17.54
C VAL A 96 19.41 -3.77 17.33
N ARG A 97 20.49 -3.92 16.55
CA ARG A 97 21.16 -5.20 16.35
C ARG A 97 21.71 -5.79 17.64
N ALA A 98 22.21 -4.95 18.53
CA ALA A 98 22.69 -5.38 19.85
C ALA A 98 21.55 -5.74 20.82
N GLY A 99 20.27 -5.46 20.46
CA GLY A 99 19.13 -5.66 21.35
C GLY A 99 19.06 -4.65 22.50
N GLN A 100 19.76 -3.52 22.41
CA GLN A 100 19.65 -2.40 23.35
C GLN A 100 18.35 -1.62 23.10
N VAL A 101 18.05 -1.35 21.83
CA VAL A 101 16.74 -0.85 21.39
C VAL A 101 15.93 -2.03 20.87
N ARG A 102 14.82 -2.32 21.51
CA ARG A 102 13.98 -3.48 21.19
C ARG A 102 12.69 -3.12 20.46
N VAL A 103 12.30 -1.84 20.46
CA VAL A 103 11.15 -1.34 19.69
C VAL A 103 11.60 -0.12 18.90
N LEU A 104 11.63 -0.24 17.57
CA LEU A 104 11.98 0.86 16.67
C LEU A 104 10.73 1.28 15.89
N LEU A 105 10.29 2.52 16.10
CA LEU A 105 9.18 3.13 15.36
C LEU A 105 9.71 3.99 14.23
N GLY A 106 9.06 3.91 13.07
CA GLY A 106 9.43 4.76 11.94
C GLY A 106 8.46 4.75 10.78
N SER A 107 8.69 5.65 9.85
CA SER A 107 7.97 5.70 8.59
C SER A 107 8.68 4.87 7.51
N THR A 108 7.92 4.44 6.49
CA THR A 108 8.48 3.75 5.32
C THR A 108 9.60 4.55 4.68
N ALA A 109 9.43 5.87 4.53
CA ALA A 109 10.42 6.75 3.94
C ALA A 109 11.75 6.79 4.74
N LYS A 110 11.70 6.73 6.07
CA LYS A 110 12.89 6.80 6.94
C LYS A 110 13.53 5.42 7.16
N MET A 111 12.74 4.36 7.24
CA MET A 111 13.21 2.98 7.48
C MET A 111 13.22 2.13 6.20
N GLY A 112 12.60 2.58 5.11
CA GLY A 112 12.47 1.81 3.88
C GLY A 112 13.78 1.63 3.11
N ALA A 113 14.73 2.57 3.18
CA ALA A 113 16.00 2.50 2.46
C ALA A 113 17.20 2.42 3.45
N GLY A 114 18.18 1.56 3.13
CA GLY A 114 19.46 1.52 3.84
C GLY A 114 19.45 0.97 5.28
N THR A 115 18.27 0.57 5.80
CA THR A 115 18.13 0.05 7.15
C THR A 115 18.59 -1.40 7.24
N ASN A 116 19.67 -1.66 7.96
CA ASN A 116 20.24 -2.99 8.17
C ASN A 116 20.20 -3.34 9.66
N VAL A 117 19.03 -3.86 10.10
CA VAL A 117 18.72 -4.13 11.52
C VAL A 117 18.13 -5.52 11.76
N GLN A 118 18.20 -6.39 10.73
CA GLN A 118 17.46 -7.66 10.71
C GLN A 118 17.91 -8.67 11.77
N ASP A 119 19.13 -8.58 12.27
CA ASP A 119 19.80 -9.63 13.04
C ASP A 119 18.91 -10.21 14.15
N LYS A 120 18.26 -9.36 14.95
CA LYS A 120 17.39 -9.77 16.06
C LYS A 120 15.90 -9.45 15.86
N LEU A 121 15.49 -9.11 14.63
CA LEU A 121 14.09 -8.78 14.39
C LEU A 121 13.19 -10.01 14.49
N ILE A 122 12.18 -9.95 15.35
CA ILE A 122 11.22 -11.02 15.57
C ILE A 122 9.82 -10.65 15.06
N ALA A 123 9.46 -9.37 15.11
CA ALA A 123 8.13 -8.93 14.66
C ALA A 123 8.17 -7.60 13.91
N LEU A 124 7.23 -7.45 12.98
CA LEU A 124 6.95 -6.24 12.24
C LEU A 124 5.47 -5.88 12.39
N HIS A 125 5.20 -4.63 12.69
CA HIS A 125 3.86 -4.11 12.91
C HIS A 125 3.56 -2.99 11.91
N ASP A 126 2.58 -3.21 11.02
CA ASP A 126 2.05 -2.22 10.10
C ASP A 126 0.81 -1.58 10.70
N LEU A 127 0.93 -0.38 11.30
CA LEU A 127 -0.19 0.38 11.85
C LEU A 127 -1.07 1.01 10.77
N ASP A 128 -0.47 1.30 9.62
CA ASP A 128 -1.17 1.82 8.45
C ASP A 128 -0.77 1.08 7.18
N CYS A 129 -1.65 1.11 6.18
CA CYS A 129 -1.39 0.56 4.87
C CYS A 129 -0.77 1.64 3.97
N PRO A 130 0.40 1.39 3.38
CA PRO A 130 0.95 2.29 2.38
C PRO A 130 0.18 2.19 1.06
N TRP A 131 0.28 3.23 0.22
CA TRP A 131 -0.41 3.29 -1.07
C TRP A 131 0.20 2.40 -2.16
N ARG A 132 1.46 1.99 -1.99
CA ARG A 132 2.22 1.24 -3.00
C ARG A 132 2.54 -0.17 -2.50
N PRO A 133 2.33 -1.21 -3.35
CA PRO A 133 2.76 -2.57 -3.02
C PRO A 133 4.25 -2.67 -2.72
N SER A 134 5.08 -1.88 -3.43
CA SER A 134 6.53 -1.81 -3.21
C SER A 134 6.90 -1.41 -1.77
N ASP A 135 6.10 -0.54 -1.15
CA ASP A 135 6.37 -0.08 0.20
C ASP A 135 6.11 -1.19 1.23
N LEU A 136 5.05 -1.99 1.04
CA LEU A 136 4.83 -3.20 1.86
C LEU A 136 5.96 -4.21 1.67
N GLN A 137 6.42 -4.42 0.44
CA GLN A 137 7.55 -5.30 0.17
C GLN A 137 8.85 -4.78 0.80
N GLN A 138 9.07 -3.46 0.76
CA GLN A 138 10.22 -2.85 1.42
C GLN A 138 10.17 -3.02 2.94
N ARG A 139 9.00 -2.81 3.57
CA ARG A 139 8.82 -3.08 5.01
C ARG A 139 9.11 -4.54 5.32
N LEU A 140 8.52 -5.46 4.59
CA LEU A 140 8.72 -6.91 4.73
C LEU A 140 10.19 -7.31 4.56
N GLY A 141 10.87 -6.77 3.56
CA GLY A 141 12.29 -7.01 3.28
C GLY A 141 13.25 -6.49 4.37
N ARG A 142 12.75 -5.83 5.42
CA ARG A 142 13.57 -5.46 6.60
C ARG A 142 13.67 -6.59 7.60
N ILE A 143 12.67 -7.42 7.70
CA ILE A 143 12.61 -8.53 8.65
C ILE A 143 12.84 -9.88 7.97
N VAL A 144 12.23 -10.13 6.82
CA VAL A 144 12.44 -11.33 6.01
C VAL A 144 13.71 -11.14 5.18
N ARG A 145 14.85 -11.36 5.80
CA ARG A 145 16.14 -11.10 5.17
C ARG A 145 17.20 -12.07 5.71
N GLN A 146 18.14 -12.45 4.85
CA GLN A 146 19.28 -13.25 5.24
C GLN A 146 20.09 -12.55 6.36
N GLY A 147 20.51 -13.31 7.37
CA GLY A 147 21.23 -12.82 8.53
C GLY A 147 20.32 -12.49 9.73
N ASN A 148 19.01 -12.79 9.67
CA ASN A 148 18.15 -12.78 10.85
C ASN A 148 18.42 -14.03 11.68
N GLU A 149 18.65 -13.86 12.98
CA GLU A 149 18.91 -14.96 13.94
C GLU A 149 17.62 -15.76 14.26
N ASN A 150 16.44 -15.21 13.96
CA ASN A 150 15.17 -15.88 14.17
C ASN A 150 14.77 -16.64 12.92
N GLU A 151 14.48 -17.93 13.06
CA GLU A 151 13.99 -18.79 11.98
C GLU A 151 12.59 -18.40 11.50
N GLU A 152 11.74 -17.96 12.44
CA GLU A 152 10.40 -17.49 12.20
C GLU A 152 10.23 -16.05 12.66
N VAL A 153 9.47 -15.27 11.91
CA VAL A 153 9.15 -13.88 12.22
C VAL A 153 7.65 -13.63 12.11
N GLU A 154 7.14 -12.75 12.92
CA GLU A 154 5.72 -12.41 12.97
C GLU A 154 5.45 -11.08 12.26
N ILE A 155 4.40 -11.02 11.43
CA ILE A 155 4.00 -9.81 10.71
C ILE A 155 2.56 -9.49 11.09
N TYR A 156 2.38 -8.34 11.74
CA TYR A 156 1.08 -7.84 12.18
C TYR A 156 0.63 -6.69 11.29
N ARG A 157 -0.56 -6.83 10.72
CA ARG A 157 -1.23 -5.77 9.98
C ARG A 157 -2.50 -5.39 10.71
N TYR A 158 -2.60 -4.15 11.13
CA TYR A 158 -3.73 -3.65 11.89
C TYR A 158 -4.75 -3.00 10.97
N VAL A 159 -5.96 -3.55 10.97
CA VAL A 159 -7.06 -3.10 10.12
C VAL A 159 -8.26 -2.75 11.01
N THR A 160 -8.84 -1.57 10.81
CA THR A 160 -10.09 -1.21 11.46
C THR A 160 -11.24 -1.62 10.56
N GLU A 161 -12.08 -2.53 11.04
CA GLU A 161 -13.25 -3.04 10.31
C GLU A 161 -14.21 -1.90 9.94
N GLY A 162 -14.88 -2.03 8.77
CA GLY A 162 -15.84 -1.04 8.29
C GLY A 162 -15.23 0.30 7.91
N THR A 163 -13.91 0.38 7.75
CA THR A 163 -13.20 1.60 7.36
C THR A 163 -12.46 1.45 6.03
N PHE A 164 -11.90 2.56 5.58
CA PHE A 164 -11.07 2.63 4.38
C PHE A 164 -9.84 1.72 4.40
N ASP A 165 -9.37 1.31 5.57
CA ASP A 165 -8.19 0.45 5.70
C ASP A 165 -8.32 -0.89 4.99
N ALA A 166 -9.44 -1.59 5.23
CA ALA A 166 -9.70 -2.90 4.63
C ALA A 166 -9.68 -2.81 3.10
N TYR A 167 -10.29 -1.76 2.56
CA TYR A 167 -10.28 -1.47 1.13
C TYR A 167 -8.85 -1.18 0.62
N LEU A 168 -8.09 -0.37 1.34
CA LEU A 168 -6.73 -0.01 0.93
C LEU A 168 -5.81 -1.23 0.87
N TYR A 169 -5.87 -2.12 1.85
CA TYR A 169 -5.13 -3.38 1.82
C TYR A 169 -5.54 -4.26 0.64
N GLN A 170 -6.84 -4.36 0.35
CA GLN A 170 -7.35 -5.11 -0.80
C GLN A 170 -6.87 -4.51 -2.13
N LEU A 171 -6.91 -3.19 -2.26
CA LEU A 171 -6.40 -2.48 -3.44
C LEU A 171 -4.92 -2.74 -3.66
N VAL A 172 -4.11 -2.62 -2.61
CA VAL A 172 -2.66 -2.87 -2.68
C VAL A 172 -2.37 -4.33 -3.01
N GLU A 173 -3.14 -5.28 -2.47
CA GLU A 173 -3.02 -6.71 -2.81
C GLU A 173 -3.37 -6.97 -4.29
N ASN A 174 -4.42 -6.36 -4.81
CA ASN A 174 -4.81 -6.49 -6.22
C ASN A 174 -3.72 -5.91 -7.14
N LYS A 175 -3.19 -4.73 -6.82
CA LYS A 175 -2.04 -4.15 -7.53
C LYS A 175 -0.82 -5.09 -7.50
N GLN A 176 -0.55 -5.72 -6.38
CA GLN A 176 0.58 -6.66 -6.26
C GLN A 176 0.36 -7.92 -7.11
N LYS A 177 -0.86 -8.48 -7.11
CA LYS A 177 -1.22 -9.62 -7.97
C LYS A 177 -1.04 -9.29 -9.45
N PHE A 178 -1.50 -8.12 -9.87
CA PHE A 178 -1.35 -7.61 -11.23
C PHE A 178 0.12 -7.49 -11.64
N ILE A 179 0.95 -6.84 -10.81
CA ILE A 179 2.39 -6.71 -11.05
C ILE A 179 3.04 -8.10 -11.17
N ALA A 180 2.69 -9.02 -10.27
CA ALA A 180 3.22 -10.38 -10.30
C ALA A 180 2.83 -11.14 -11.58
N GLN A 181 1.61 -10.97 -12.09
CA GLN A 181 1.16 -11.57 -13.36
C GLN A 181 1.97 -11.08 -14.55
N ILE A 182 2.22 -9.76 -14.63
CA ILE A 182 3.05 -9.18 -15.70
C ILE A 182 4.50 -9.67 -15.60
N MET A 183 5.09 -9.63 -14.41
CA MET A 183 6.51 -9.96 -14.21
C MET A 183 6.82 -11.45 -14.38
N THR A 184 5.87 -12.33 -14.09
CA THR A 184 6.11 -13.78 -14.16
C THR A 184 5.74 -14.41 -15.51
N SER A 185 5.15 -13.66 -16.44
CA SER A 185 4.72 -14.09 -17.79
C SER A 185 3.88 -15.39 -17.80
N LYS A 186 3.32 -15.80 -16.67
CA LYS A 186 2.59 -17.08 -16.52
C LYS A 186 1.18 -17.09 -17.10
N ALA A 187 0.66 -15.95 -17.49
CA ALA A 187 -0.55 -15.85 -18.32
C ALA A 187 -0.47 -14.58 -19.14
N PRO A 188 -0.30 -14.66 -20.47
CA PRO A 188 -0.46 -13.50 -21.33
C PRO A 188 -1.95 -13.15 -21.38
N VAL A 189 -2.40 -12.39 -20.41
CA VAL A 189 -3.71 -11.75 -20.51
C VAL A 189 -3.54 -10.63 -21.54
N ARG A 190 -4.22 -10.73 -22.70
CA ARG A 190 -4.16 -9.73 -23.78
C ARG A 190 -4.64 -8.34 -23.34
N VAL A 191 -5.30 -8.25 -22.21
CA VAL A 191 -5.77 -7.00 -21.58
C VAL A 191 -5.55 -7.16 -20.08
N ALA A 192 -4.51 -6.54 -19.56
CA ALA A 192 -4.39 -6.31 -18.15
C ALA A 192 -5.24 -5.07 -17.83
N ASP A 193 -6.29 -5.22 -17.04
CA ASP A 193 -7.01 -4.06 -16.52
C ASP A 193 -6.01 -3.26 -15.68
N ASP A 194 -5.65 -2.08 -16.19
CA ASP A 194 -4.87 -1.12 -15.43
C ASP A 194 -5.71 -0.78 -14.20
N VAL A 195 -5.21 -1.20 -13.03
CA VAL A 195 -5.79 -0.80 -11.76
C VAL A 195 -5.33 0.64 -11.55
N ASP A 196 -5.89 1.52 -12.40
CA ASP A 196 -5.67 2.94 -12.28
C ASP A 196 -5.93 3.39 -10.85
N GLU A 197 -5.21 4.40 -10.42
CA GLU A 197 -5.46 5.15 -9.19
C GLU A 197 -6.85 5.86 -9.31
N THR A 198 -7.90 5.10 -9.58
CA THR A 198 -9.25 5.60 -9.53
C THR A 198 -9.48 6.06 -8.10
N ALA A 199 -9.41 7.36 -7.91
CA ALA A 199 -9.87 7.97 -6.68
C ALA A 199 -11.24 7.36 -6.39
N LEU A 200 -11.39 6.75 -5.21
CA LEU A 200 -12.67 6.23 -4.75
C LEU A 200 -13.75 7.26 -5.00
N SER A 201 -14.80 6.87 -5.67
CA SER A 201 -15.96 7.72 -5.79
C SER A 201 -16.54 7.98 -4.38
N TYR A 202 -17.16 9.13 -4.20
CA TYR A 202 -17.81 9.47 -2.92
C TYR A 202 -18.79 8.38 -2.45
N SER A 203 -19.41 7.66 -3.38
CA SER A 203 -20.32 6.53 -3.13
C SER A 203 -19.60 5.31 -2.55
N GLU A 204 -18.37 5.01 -2.99
CA GLU A 204 -17.55 3.91 -2.48
C GLU A 204 -17.05 4.20 -1.07
N ILE A 205 -16.61 5.44 -0.81
CA ILE A 205 -16.23 5.89 0.54
C ILE A 205 -17.42 5.77 1.49
N LYS A 206 -18.62 6.17 1.04
CA LYS A 206 -19.85 6.08 1.81
C LYS A 206 -20.27 4.63 2.08
N ALA A 207 -20.11 3.75 1.09
CA ALA A 207 -20.38 2.32 1.22
C ALA A 207 -19.49 1.65 2.27
N LEU A 208 -18.20 1.95 2.23
CA LEU A 208 -17.24 1.47 3.21
C LEU A 208 -17.53 2.00 4.63
N ALA A 209 -17.92 3.26 4.73
CA ALA A 209 -18.26 3.90 6.00
C ALA A 209 -19.56 3.34 6.62
N THR A 210 -20.51 2.89 5.80
CA THR A 210 -21.80 2.35 6.27
C THR A 210 -21.77 0.84 6.53
N GLY A 211 -20.70 0.14 6.11
CA GLY A 211 -20.56 -1.32 6.28
C GLY A 211 -21.61 -2.15 5.52
N ASN A 212 -22.33 -1.55 4.56
CA ASN A 212 -23.37 -2.25 3.82
C ASN A 212 -22.78 -2.93 2.56
N PRO A 213 -22.71 -4.27 2.50
CA PRO A 213 -22.10 -5.01 1.39
C PRO A 213 -22.82 -4.78 0.05
N LEU A 214 -24.12 -4.50 0.06
CA LEU A 214 -24.89 -4.25 -1.17
C LEU A 214 -24.46 -2.96 -1.89
N ILE A 215 -23.93 -1.98 -1.17
CA ILE A 215 -23.42 -0.75 -1.78
C ILE A 215 -22.11 -1.03 -2.52
N ILE A 216 -21.26 -1.90 -1.97
CA ILE A 216 -20.02 -2.34 -2.62
C ILE A 216 -20.36 -3.12 -3.90
N GLU A 217 -21.34 -4.04 -3.82
CA GLU A 217 -21.79 -4.81 -4.97
C GLU A 217 -22.36 -3.90 -6.07
N LYS A 218 -23.18 -2.92 -5.69
CA LYS A 218 -23.70 -1.91 -6.63
C LYS A 218 -22.56 -1.15 -7.31
N CYS A 219 -21.56 -0.67 -6.57
CA CYS A 219 -20.43 0.07 -7.13
C CYS A 219 -19.62 -0.80 -8.11
N ASN A 220 -19.41 -2.07 -7.79
CA ASN A 220 -18.73 -3.01 -8.69
C ASN A 220 -19.53 -3.23 -10.00
N LEU A 221 -20.85 -3.37 -9.90
CA LEU A 221 -21.73 -3.49 -11.06
C LEU A 221 -21.75 -2.21 -11.89
N ASP A 222 -21.81 -1.04 -11.27
CA ASP A 222 -21.75 0.25 -11.97
C ASP A 222 -20.43 0.43 -12.73
N MET A 223 -19.30 0.02 -12.17
CA MET A 223 -18.00 0.02 -12.85
C MET A 223 -17.99 -0.95 -14.05
N GLU A 224 -18.53 -2.16 -13.88
CA GLU A 224 -18.59 -3.14 -14.97
C GLU A 224 -19.48 -2.64 -16.12
N VAL A 225 -20.63 -2.02 -15.82
CA VAL A 225 -21.51 -1.38 -16.81
C VAL A 225 -20.77 -0.25 -17.55
N ALA A 226 -20.02 0.60 -16.83
CA ALA A 226 -19.23 1.67 -17.45
C ALA A 226 -18.16 1.09 -18.39
N ARG A 227 -17.44 0.05 -17.96
CA ARG A 227 -16.46 -0.67 -18.77
C ARG A 227 -17.07 -1.26 -20.04
N LEU A 228 -18.18 -1.97 -19.91
CA LEU A 228 -18.90 -2.56 -21.06
C LEU A 228 -19.38 -1.49 -22.04
N ASN A 229 -19.85 -0.34 -21.55
CA ASN A 229 -20.23 0.78 -22.38
C ASN A 229 -19.04 1.38 -23.15
N MET A 230 -17.87 1.49 -22.53
CA MET A 230 -16.64 1.92 -23.21
C MET A 230 -16.22 0.93 -24.31
N LEU A 231 -16.25 -0.37 -24.03
CA LEU A 231 -15.94 -1.41 -25.01
C LEU A 231 -16.92 -1.39 -26.17
N LYS A 232 -18.22 -1.21 -25.91
CA LYS A 232 -19.25 -1.05 -26.93
C LYS A 232 -18.99 0.17 -27.81
N ALA A 233 -18.67 1.32 -27.20
CA ALA A 233 -18.35 2.55 -27.94
C ALA A 233 -17.11 2.39 -28.81
N SER A 234 -16.04 1.77 -28.27
CA SER A 234 -14.83 1.46 -29.02
C SER A 234 -15.10 0.54 -30.21
N HIS A 235 -15.88 -0.53 -30.01
CA HIS A 235 -16.27 -1.43 -31.08
C HIS A 235 -17.08 -0.72 -32.17
N LEU A 236 -18.05 0.09 -31.80
CA LEU A 236 -18.84 0.88 -32.77
C LEU A 236 -17.95 1.83 -33.57
N ASN A 237 -17.00 2.50 -32.93
CA ASN A 237 -16.04 3.37 -33.62
C ASN A 237 -15.18 2.60 -34.63
N GLN A 238 -14.76 1.38 -34.28
CA GLN A 238 -14.03 0.51 -35.21
C GLN A 238 -14.90 0.08 -36.39
N VAL A 239 -16.16 -0.27 -36.14
CA VAL A 239 -17.11 -0.62 -37.22
C VAL A 239 -17.29 0.56 -38.17
N TYR A 240 -17.56 1.78 -37.65
CA TYR A 240 -17.70 2.98 -38.47
C TYR A 240 -16.44 3.32 -39.29
N ALA A 241 -15.27 3.15 -38.68
CA ALA A 241 -14.00 3.35 -39.38
C ALA A 241 -13.81 2.35 -40.53
N LEU A 242 -14.19 1.08 -40.32
CA LEU A 242 -14.16 0.06 -41.37
C LEU A 242 -15.20 0.31 -42.48
N GLU A 243 -16.42 0.74 -42.09
CA GLU A 243 -17.45 1.13 -43.05
C GLU A 243 -16.98 2.30 -43.92
N GLU A 244 -16.37 3.32 -43.36
CA GLU A 244 -15.80 4.45 -44.11
C GLU A 244 -14.70 4.00 -45.08
N LEU A 245 -13.85 3.07 -44.67
CA LEU A 245 -12.84 2.49 -45.55
C LEU A 245 -13.47 1.73 -46.74
N VAL A 246 -14.45 0.86 -46.45
CA VAL A 246 -15.06 -0.02 -47.43
C VAL A 246 -15.97 0.75 -48.38
N TYR A 247 -16.81 1.63 -47.91
CA TYR A 247 -17.83 2.32 -48.71
C TYR A 247 -17.33 3.61 -49.35
N ARG A 248 -16.26 4.23 -48.85
CA ARG A 248 -15.76 5.50 -49.35
C ARG A 248 -14.34 5.43 -49.89
N LYS A 249 -13.37 5.14 -49.03
CA LYS A 249 -11.95 5.24 -49.40
C LYS A 249 -11.53 4.20 -50.42
N TYR A 250 -11.87 2.95 -50.26
CA TYR A 250 -11.47 1.91 -51.22
C TYR A 250 -12.09 2.10 -52.60
N PRO A 251 -13.37 2.43 -52.76
CA PRO A 251 -13.93 2.75 -54.08
C PRO A 251 -13.27 3.96 -54.74
N GLU A 252 -12.96 5.01 -53.99
CA GLU A 252 -12.23 6.17 -54.53
C GLU A 252 -10.81 5.80 -54.99
N GLU A 253 -10.08 5.03 -54.20
CA GLU A 253 -8.73 4.55 -54.53
C GLU A 253 -8.75 3.61 -55.72
N ILE A 254 -9.71 2.69 -55.80
CA ILE A 254 -9.87 1.79 -56.96
C ILE A 254 -10.13 2.60 -58.23
N THR A 255 -11.00 3.61 -58.19
CA THR A 255 -11.26 4.47 -59.35
C THR A 255 -10.00 5.21 -59.78
N GLN A 256 -9.28 5.83 -58.87
CA GLN A 256 -8.03 6.55 -59.17
C GLN A 256 -6.96 5.61 -59.76
N LEU A 257 -6.79 4.42 -59.19
CA LEU A 257 -5.83 3.44 -59.67
C LEU A 257 -6.22 2.92 -61.05
N THR A 258 -7.52 2.69 -61.29
CA THR A 258 -8.02 2.25 -62.62
C THR A 258 -7.76 3.33 -63.69
N GLU A 259 -8.03 4.60 -63.40
CA GLU A 259 -7.74 5.74 -64.29
C GLU A 259 -6.23 5.85 -64.59
N ARG A 260 -5.37 5.64 -63.59
CA ARG A 260 -3.93 5.66 -63.77
C ARG A 260 -3.45 4.51 -64.64
N ILE A 261 -3.98 3.29 -64.47
CA ILE A 261 -3.65 2.13 -65.29
C ILE A 261 -4.06 2.40 -66.74
N ALA A 262 -5.29 2.89 -66.98
CA ALA A 262 -5.74 3.23 -68.33
C ALA A 262 -4.88 4.30 -68.99
N GLY A 263 -4.36 5.28 -68.26
CA GLY A 263 -3.42 6.29 -68.75
C GLY A 263 -2.09 5.66 -69.16
N TYR A 264 -1.53 4.79 -68.35
CA TYR A 264 -0.28 4.09 -68.72
C TYR A 264 -0.42 3.13 -69.93
N GLU A 265 -1.60 2.51 -70.09
CA GLU A 265 -1.86 1.66 -71.27
C GLU A 265 -1.98 2.47 -72.60
N GLN A 266 -2.32 3.77 -72.47
CA GLN A 266 -2.34 4.66 -73.65
C GLN A 266 -0.98 5.22 -74.04
N ASP A 267 -0.03 5.26 -73.09
CA ASP A 267 1.33 5.78 -73.27
C ASP A 267 2.32 4.73 -73.80
N VAL A 268 1.91 3.47 -73.95
CA VAL A 268 2.66 2.35 -74.48
C VAL A 268 2.22 2.06 -75.96
#